data_47311570a42cb1397cf61472d5229888
#
_entry.id   47311570a42cb1397cf61472d5229888
#
_cell.length_a   1.000
_cell.length_b   1.000
_cell.length_c   1.000
_cell.angle_alpha   90.00
_cell.angle_beta   90.00
_cell.angle_gamma   90.00
#
_symmetry.space_group_name_H-M   'P 1'
#
loop_
_entity.id
_entity.type
_entity.pdbx_description
1 polymer ?
#
loop_
_entity_poly.entity_id
_entity_poly.type
_entity_poly.pdbx_seq_one_letter_code
_entity_poly.pdbx_strand_id
1 'polypeptide(L)'
;MAQIVGGGRPVNDAERRVIAHLRDNAPGDWLLLHNIEVPREDDSFEVDLVVLTGHSLCVIDVKGTRGRIEVAGTRWFPERRSAFGSPVSKLRGNGRALKGLLMRARRELERVYVDSVVVLTGAGAELVDPAGRDSRHVTDLSGLIATLGDASRVRRGYSTDTGPYRTAIIEALNGSVRRSTAPPRFGNWEVEEELGGDNRVTEYRAVNATVRGGETVLLRVYRADPLAEEGPREAERRLITNAYQALTRIPPHPCVVRSRDFFAVDDESRFVLVLDDVHGRALHLHLGASGRHAPPAAQRLGMLVGIVEDMLDGLAHVHANNVVHRALSPACVLVAEDGRAMLTGFDYAKPGPRAHTVANELPNVLDTHYVAPECQARPELMTAASDVYAAGVIAFRLLTGALPPASPDAEPAPGDAAPGIAPEVMDLLRRMRDHTPAKRPSAAEALADLLRARDGLAPAPRVRPEPARPGRFREALRRISGRSA
;
A
#
# COMPACT_ATOMS: atom_id res chain seq x y z
N MET A 1 19.06 15.70 -26.90
CA MET A 1 18.57 14.36 -26.60
C MET A 1 19.54 13.71 -25.65
N ALA A 2 19.03 13.24 -24.53
CA ALA A 2 19.83 12.56 -23.52
C ALA A 2 20.40 11.23 -24.04
N GLN A 3 21.54 10.82 -23.49
CA GLN A 3 22.25 9.61 -23.92
C GLN A 3 21.84 8.41 -23.07
N ILE A 4 21.39 7.31 -23.70
CA ILE A 4 21.16 6.04 -23.01
C ILE A 4 22.51 5.28 -22.98
N VAL A 5 23.04 5.10 -21.78
CA VAL A 5 24.38 4.44 -21.58
C VAL A 5 24.23 2.94 -21.38
N GLY A 6 23.09 2.47 -20.91
CA GLY A 6 22.83 1.06 -20.71
C GLY A 6 21.48 0.80 -20.04
N GLY A 7 21.09 -0.46 -19.95
CA GLY A 7 19.87 -0.88 -19.27
C GLY A 7 19.35 -2.24 -19.73
N GLY A 8 18.48 -2.83 -18.91
CA GLY A 8 17.67 -3.98 -19.25
C GLY A 8 16.48 -3.60 -20.14
N ARG A 9 15.56 -4.53 -20.38
CA ARG A 9 14.31 -4.21 -21.09
C ARG A 9 13.35 -3.54 -20.09
N PRO A 10 12.67 -2.43 -20.47
CA PRO A 10 11.62 -1.84 -19.65
C PRO A 10 10.53 -2.86 -19.35
N VAL A 11 10.14 -2.98 -18.08
CA VAL A 11 9.21 -4.00 -17.61
C VAL A 11 7.79 -3.70 -18.07
N ASN A 12 7.42 -2.41 -18.18
CA ASN A 12 6.05 -2.01 -18.51
C ASN A 12 5.98 -0.75 -19.40
N ASP A 13 4.76 -0.42 -19.85
CA ASP A 13 4.51 0.74 -20.71
C ASP A 13 4.76 2.09 -20.02
N ALA A 14 4.63 2.15 -18.69
CA ALA A 14 4.89 3.37 -17.95
C ALA A 14 6.36 3.75 -18.00
N GLU A 15 7.24 2.78 -17.76
CA GLU A 15 8.70 2.96 -17.88
C GLU A 15 9.10 3.33 -19.32
N ARG A 16 8.56 2.64 -20.32
CA ARG A 16 8.82 2.96 -21.73
C ARG A 16 8.51 4.42 -22.06
N ARG A 17 7.39 4.94 -21.54
CA ARG A 17 7.00 6.36 -21.75
C ARG A 17 7.96 7.32 -21.10
N VAL A 18 8.41 7.03 -19.86
CA VAL A 18 9.38 7.89 -19.15
C VAL A 18 10.72 7.91 -19.85
N ILE A 19 11.24 6.74 -20.24
CA ILE A 19 12.52 6.62 -20.95
C ILE A 19 12.46 7.36 -22.28
N ALA A 20 11.40 7.18 -23.08
CA ALA A 20 11.22 7.88 -24.34
C ALA A 20 11.13 9.41 -24.14
N HIS A 21 10.35 9.86 -23.14
CA HIS A 21 10.21 11.28 -22.84
C HIS A 21 11.54 11.93 -22.47
N LEU A 22 12.33 11.29 -21.61
CA LEU A 22 13.65 11.79 -21.22
C LEU A 22 14.64 11.75 -22.39
N ARG A 23 14.69 10.66 -23.16
CA ARG A 23 15.55 10.55 -24.34
C ARG A 23 15.31 11.71 -25.32
N ASP A 24 14.04 12.00 -25.61
CA ASP A 24 13.66 12.91 -26.67
C ASP A 24 13.70 14.38 -26.22
N ASN A 25 13.50 14.68 -24.94
CA ASN A 25 13.30 16.06 -24.45
C ASN A 25 14.34 16.54 -23.44
N ALA A 26 15.12 15.65 -22.80
CA ALA A 26 16.11 16.07 -21.80
C ALA A 26 17.40 16.61 -22.47
N PRO A 27 18.19 17.42 -21.74
CA PRO A 27 19.50 17.93 -22.19
C PRO A 27 20.42 16.82 -22.68
N GLY A 28 21.23 17.12 -23.69
CA GLY A 28 22.07 16.11 -24.36
C GLY A 28 23.27 15.62 -23.53
N ASP A 29 23.60 16.32 -22.49
CA ASP A 29 24.63 15.97 -21.51
C ASP A 29 24.12 15.03 -20.41
N TRP A 30 22.80 14.78 -20.33
CA TRP A 30 22.25 13.82 -19.35
C TRP A 30 22.49 12.39 -19.82
N LEU A 31 22.77 11.49 -18.83
CA LEU A 31 22.94 10.08 -19.06
C LEU A 31 21.82 9.28 -18.37
N LEU A 32 21.28 8.32 -19.09
CA LEU A 32 20.21 7.46 -18.62
C LEU A 32 20.68 6.01 -18.54
N LEU A 33 20.45 5.36 -17.40
CA LEU A 33 20.54 3.91 -17.23
C LEU A 33 19.18 3.44 -16.72
N HIS A 34 18.58 2.44 -17.36
CA HIS A 34 17.25 1.96 -17.00
C HIS A 34 17.24 0.47 -16.71
N ASN A 35 16.30 0.04 -15.86
CA ASN A 35 16.10 -1.35 -15.42
C ASN A 35 17.43 -2.00 -15.02
N ILE A 36 18.02 -1.44 -13.98
CA ILE A 36 19.30 -1.87 -13.44
C ILE A 36 19.13 -2.53 -12.08
N GLU A 37 19.87 -3.59 -11.87
CA GLU A 37 19.95 -4.27 -10.59
C GLU A 37 21.22 -3.83 -9.88
N VAL A 38 21.05 -3.17 -8.72
CA VAL A 38 22.18 -2.63 -7.93
C VAL A 38 22.47 -3.59 -6.79
N PRO A 39 23.69 -4.17 -6.72
CA PRO A 39 24.04 -5.09 -5.66
C PRO A 39 24.20 -4.38 -4.31
N ARG A 40 23.74 -5.03 -3.25
CA ARG A 40 24.08 -4.78 -1.84
C ARG A 40 24.95 -5.92 -1.33
N GLU A 41 25.41 -5.83 -0.07
CA GLU A 41 26.31 -6.83 0.52
C GLU A 41 25.73 -8.26 0.46
N ASP A 42 24.42 -8.43 0.74
CA ASP A 42 23.75 -9.73 0.74
C ASP A 42 22.48 -9.77 -0.14
N ASP A 43 22.20 -8.73 -0.92
CA ASP A 43 20.99 -8.60 -1.72
C ASP A 43 21.25 -7.73 -2.96
N SER A 44 20.27 -7.61 -3.82
CA SER A 44 20.22 -6.62 -4.90
C SER A 44 18.87 -5.93 -4.91
N PHE A 45 18.82 -4.73 -5.44
CA PHE A 45 17.55 -4.04 -5.66
C PHE A 45 17.47 -3.51 -7.09
N GLU A 46 16.28 -3.58 -7.62
CA GLU A 46 15.98 -3.06 -8.94
C GLU A 46 15.67 -1.56 -8.88
N VAL A 47 16.13 -0.84 -9.88
CA VAL A 47 15.87 0.58 -10.09
C VAL A 47 15.36 0.76 -11.50
N ASP A 48 14.17 1.34 -11.65
CA ASP A 48 13.54 1.57 -12.94
C ASP A 48 14.44 2.45 -13.82
N LEU A 49 14.98 3.54 -13.23
CA LEU A 49 15.80 4.48 -13.97
C LEU A 49 16.76 5.25 -13.06
N VAL A 50 17.99 5.42 -13.52
CA VAL A 50 19.00 6.33 -12.96
C VAL A 50 19.35 7.38 -14.00
N VAL A 51 19.28 8.65 -13.62
CA VAL A 51 19.61 9.79 -14.50
C VAL A 51 20.74 10.59 -13.89
N LEU A 52 21.85 10.71 -14.60
CA LEU A 52 22.92 11.64 -14.25
C LEU A 52 22.65 12.98 -14.96
N THR A 53 22.38 14.00 -14.16
CA THR A 53 22.21 15.38 -14.60
C THR A 53 23.49 16.19 -14.40
N GLY A 54 23.50 17.46 -14.77
CA GLY A 54 24.67 18.35 -14.53
C GLY A 54 25.00 18.58 -13.06
N HIS A 55 24.10 18.26 -12.12
CA HIS A 55 24.28 18.60 -10.69
C HIS A 55 23.97 17.46 -9.71
N SER A 56 23.36 16.38 -10.15
CA SER A 56 22.98 15.26 -9.29
C SER A 56 22.88 13.94 -10.03
N LEU A 57 22.87 12.85 -9.28
CA LEU A 57 22.49 11.53 -9.75
C LEU A 57 21.10 11.22 -9.18
N CYS A 58 20.09 11.09 -10.05
CA CYS A 58 18.70 10.89 -9.65
C CYS A 58 18.30 9.43 -9.80
N VAL A 59 17.81 8.82 -8.73
CA VAL A 59 17.14 7.52 -8.76
C VAL A 59 15.67 7.76 -8.99
N ILE A 60 15.09 7.14 -9.99
CA ILE A 60 13.70 7.33 -10.40
C ILE A 60 12.93 6.02 -10.28
N ASP A 61 11.74 6.11 -9.71
CA ASP A 61 10.75 5.05 -9.63
C ASP A 61 9.50 5.48 -10.41
N VAL A 62 9.01 4.62 -11.28
CA VAL A 62 7.90 4.94 -12.17
C VAL A 62 6.61 4.27 -11.70
N LYS A 63 5.57 5.07 -11.49
CA LYS A 63 4.26 4.58 -11.06
C LYS A 63 3.18 4.90 -12.08
N GLY A 64 2.57 3.85 -12.63
CA GLY A 64 1.43 3.94 -13.55
C GLY A 64 0.09 4.22 -12.88
N THR A 65 0.08 4.58 -11.60
CA THR A 65 -1.14 4.84 -10.80
C THR A 65 -1.98 5.96 -11.42
N ARG A 66 -3.30 5.73 -11.53
CA ARG A 66 -4.27 6.65 -12.16
C ARG A 66 -5.14 7.33 -11.11
N GLY A 67 -5.62 8.53 -11.44
CA GLY A 67 -6.56 9.29 -10.62
C GLY A 67 -5.91 9.87 -9.36
N ARG A 68 -6.74 10.28 -8.41
CA ARG A 68 -6.32 10.92 -7.17
C ARG A 68 -5.62 9.92 -6.23
N ILE A 69 -4.51 10.36 -5.63
CA ILE A 69 -3.70 9.60 -4.67
C ILE A 69 -3.58 10.44 -3.41
N GLU A 70 -4.15 9.98 -2.31
CA GLU A 70 -4.02 10.65 -1.01
C GLU A 70 -2.86 10.07 -0.22
N VAL A 71 -2.07 10.94 0.42
CA VAL A 71 -0.96 10.55 1.30
C VAL A 71 -1.40 10.68 2.74
N ALA A 72 -1.37 9.57 3.49
CA ALA A 72 -1.62 9.59 4.93
C ALA A 72 -0.55 8.77 5.65
N GLY A 73 0.20 9.45 6.52
CA GLY A 73 1.33 8.85 7.22
C GLY A 73 2.43 8.39 6.26
N THR A 74 2.72 7.10 6.24
CA THR A 74 3.71 6.46 5.37
C THR A 74 3.08 5.70 4.21
N ARG A 75 1.79 5.89 3.94
CA ARG A 75 1.05 5.15 2.92
C ARG A 75 0.42 6.06 1.89
N TRP A 76 0.30 5.52 0.69
CA TRP A 76 -0.43 6.11 -0.42
C TRP A 76 -1.76 5.39 -0.61
N PHE A 77 -2.80 6.16 -0.88
CA PHE A 77 -4.18 5.71 -1.02
C PHE A 77 -4.72 6.15 -2.38
N PRO A 78 -4.44 5.40 -3.44
CA PRO A 78 -4.96 5.71 -4.75
C PRO A 78 -6.44 5.39 -4.86
N GLU A 79 -7.17 6.22 -5.61
CA GLU A 79 -8.62 6.14 -5.80
C GLU A 79 -9.11 4.79 -6.39
N ARG A 80 -8.24 4.11 -7.16
CA ARG A 80 -8.64 2.92 -7.95
C ARG A 80 -7.88 1.65 -7.59
N ARG A 81 -7.19 1.62 -6.46
CA ARG A 81 -6.44 0.43 -6.03
C ARG A 81 -6.23 0.43 -4.52
N SER A 82 -5.80 -0.70 -3.99
CA SER A 82 -5.47 -0.85 -2.57
C SER A 82 -4.38 0.13 -2.13
N ALA A 83 -4.42 0.53 -0.86
CA ALA A 83 -3.38 1.35 -0.26
C ALA A 83 -2.06 0.59 -0.17
N PHE A 84 -0.96 1.30 -0.45
CA PHE A 84 0.39 0.74 -0.37
C PHE A 84 1.35 1.69 0.35
N GLY A 85 2.52 1.20 0.74
CA GLY A 85 3.55 2.01 1.36
C GLY A 85 4.05 3.11 0.42
N SER A 86 4.48 4.27 0.98
CA SER A 86 5.01 5.37 0.18
C SER A 86 6.22 4.92 -0.65
N PRO A 87 6.17 5.01 -1.98
CA PRO A 87 7.30 4.68 -2.83
C PRO A 87 8.48 5.62 -2.62
N VAL A 88 8.24 6.84 -2.12
CA VAL A 88 9.28 7.82 -1.79
C VAL A 88 10.21 7.29 -0.69
N SER A 89 9.66 6.67 0.34
CA SER A 89 10.45 6.08 1.43
C SER A 89 11.38 4.97 0.93
N LYS A 90 10.85 4.06 0.10
CA LYS A 90 11.62 2.99 -0.54
C LYS A 90 12.74 3.56 -1.42
N LEU A 91 12.38 4.51 -2.28
CA LEU A 91 13.29 5.09 -3.25
C LEU A 91 14.46 5.84 -2.57
N ARG A 92 14.19 6.52 -1.45
CA ARG A 92 15.24 7.14 -0.62
C ARG A 92 16.21 6.09 -0.05
N GLY A 93 15.73 4.92 0.31
CA GLY A 93 16.55 3.77 0.71
C GLY A 93 17.47 3.31 -0.43
N ASN A 94 16.91 3.17 -1.63
CA ASN A 94 17.65 2.82 -2.84
C ASN A 94 18.72 3.88 -3.18
N GLY A 95 18.37 5.17 -3.07
CA GLY A 95 19.31 6.27 -3.27
C GLY A 95 20.48 6.25 -2.29
N ARG A 96 20.24 5.92 -1.00
CA ARG A 96 21.31 5.76 0.00
C ARG A 96 22.21 4.56 -0.32
N ALA A 97 21.63 3.44 -0.73
CA ALA A 97 22.40 2.27 -1.10
C ALA A 97 23.27 2.53 -2.35
N LEU A 98 22.71 3.19 -3.37
CA LEU A 98 23.46 3.63 -4.54
C LEU A 98 24.60 4.59 -4.17
N LYS A 99 24.35 5.52 -3.26
CA LYS A 99 25.37 6.41 -2.71
C LYS A 99 26.51 5.64 -2.02
N GLY A 100 26.15 4.65 -1.21
CA GLY A 100 27.13 3.77 -0.56
C GLY A 100 28.01 3.01 -1.57
N LEU A 101 27.40 2.52 -2.65
CA LEU A 101 28.12 1.87 -3.76
C LEU A 101 29.12 2.82 -4.42
N LEU A 102 28.70 4.04 -4.75
CA LEU A 102 29.56 5.07 -5.35
C LEU A 102 30.75 5.39 -4.44
N MET A 103 30.52 5.57 -3.14
CA MET A 103 31.56 5.88 -2.15
C MET A 103 32.56 4.73 -1.96
N ARG A 104 32.10 3.47 -2.05
CA ARG A 104 32.98 2.30 -2.04
C ARG A 104 33.85 2.18 -3.30
N ALA A 105 33.26 2.54 -4.45
CA ALA A 105 34.00 2.53 -5.72
C ALA A 105 35.07 3.62 -5.78
N ARG A 106 34.73 4.85 -5.38
CA ARG A 106 35.63 6.01 -5.40
C ARG A 106 35.26 6.99 -4.30
N ARG A 107 36.19 7.30 -3.38
CA ARG A 107 35.94 8.22 -2.24
C ARG A 107 35.51 9.63 -2.67
N GLU A 108 36.04 10.12 -3.78
CA GLU A 108 35.68 11.44 -4.34
C GLU A 108 34.19 11.58 -4.66
N LEU A 109 33.48 10.46 -4.95
CA LEU A 109 32.06 10.43 -5.24
C LEU A 109 31.18 10.70 -3.99
N GLU A 110 31.80 10.85 -2.80
CA GLU A 110 31.13 11.36 -1.61
C GLU A 110 30.51 12.74 -1.84
N ARG A 111 31.09 13.55 -2.72
CA ARG A 111 30.57 14.88 -3.05
C ARG A 111 29.40 14.90 -4.01
N VAL A 112 29.08 13.78 -4.67
CA VAL A 112 27.96 13.67 -5.61
C VAL A 112 26.66 13.54 -4.83
N TYR A 113 25.69 14.42 -5.08
CA TYR A 113 24.35 14.30 -4.50
C TYR A 113 23.55 13.23 -5.23
N VAL A 114 22.93 12.33 -4.46
CA VAL A 114 21.97 11.34 -4.98
C VAL A 114 20.58 11.77 -4.55
N ASP A 115 19.74 12.11 -5.52
CA ASP A 115 18.33 12.45 -5.32
C ASP A 115 17.42 11.27 -5.62
N SER A 116 16.16 11.38 -5.23
CA SER A 116 15.15 10.35 -5.42
C SER A 116 13.85 10.98 -5.87
N VAL A 117 13.31 10.54 -7.01
CA VAL A 117 12.11 11.11 -7.64
C VAL A 117 11.16 10.01 -8.07
N VAL A 118 9.91 10.06 -7.65
CA VAL A 118 8.82 9.19 -8.11
C VAL A 118 8.09 9.91 -9.25
N VAL A 119 7.89 9.21 -10.37
CA VAL A 119 7.20 9.75 -11.55
C VAL A 119 5.84 9.10 -11.69
N LEU A 120 4.78 9.90 -11.65
CA LEU A 120 3.42 9.47 -11.90
C LEU A 120 3.11 9.57 -13.39
N THR A 121 2.77 8.45 -14.02
CA THR A 121 2.47 8.39 -15.47
C THR A 121 1.03 8.01 -15.76
N GLY A 122 0.24 7.71 -14.75
CA GLY A 122 -1.17 7.33 -14.90
C GLY A 122 -2.04 8.51 -15.36
N ALA A 123 -3.08 8.23 -16.13
CA ALA A 123 -4.01 9.26 -16.56
C ALA A 123 -4.71 9.93 -15.37
N GLY A 124 -4.62 11.28 -15.31
CA GLY A 124 -5.22 12.07 -14.21
C GLY A 124 -4.57 11.81 -12.84
N ALA A 125 -3.33 11.32 -12.80
CA ALA A 125 -2.64 11.10 -11.54
C ALA A 125 -2.39 12.43 -10.83
N GLU A 126 -2.90 12.57 -9.62
CA GLU A 126 -2.76 13.74 -8.75
C GLU A 126 -2.41 13.31 -7.34
N LEU A 127 -1.27 13.78 -6.83
CA LEU A 127 -0.87 13.50 -5.44
C LEU A 127 -1.43 14.58 -4.52
N VAL A 128 -2.22 14.16 -3.54
CA VAL A 128 -2.73 15.02 -2.46
C VAL A 128 -1.98 14.67 -1.19
N ASP A 129 -1.03 15.52 -0.83
CA ASP A 129 -0.14 15.34 0.33
C ASP A 129 -0.21 16.57 1.25
N PRO A 130 -1.23 16.64 2.14
CA PRO A 130 -1.41 17.79 3.02
C PRO A 130 -0.22 18.05 3.97
N ALA A 131 0.54 17.02 4.29
CA ALA A 131 1.72 17.12 5.16
C ALA A 131 3.01 17.49 4.41
N GLY A 132 2.99 17.51 3.07
CA GLY A 132 4.13 17.87 2.23
C GLY A 132 5.34 16.91 2.36
N ARG A 133 5.11 15.68 2.82
CA ARG A 133 6.19 14.72 3.10
C ARG A 133 6.78 14.11 1.83
N ASP A 134 5.91 13.78 0.89
CA ASP A 134 6.25 13.08 -0.35
C ASP A 134 6.24 13.99 -1.56
N SER A 135 5.41 15.04 -1.59
CA SER A 135 5.21 15.94 -2.74
C SER A 135 6.49 16.53 -3.32
N ARG A 136 7.51 16.78 -2.48
CA ARG A 136 8.83 17.27 -2.93
C ARG A 136 9.62 16.26 -3.79
N HIS A 137 9.23 14.98 -3.74
CA HIS A 137 9.88 13.86 -4.41
C HIS A 137 9.00 13.21 -5.48
N VAL A 138 7.84 13.80 -5.75
CA VAL A 138 6.89 13.27 -6.71
C VAL A 138 6.66 14.30 -7.80
N THR A 139 6.66 13.86 -9.04
CA THR A 139 6.33 14.67 -10.21
C THR A 139 5.50 13.86 -11.20
N ASP A 140 4.83 14.52 -12.11
CA ASP A 140 4.25 13.89 -13.30
C ASP A 140 5.27 13.87 -14.45
N LEU A 141 4.86 13.26 -15.57
CA LEU A 141 5.73 13.16 -16.73
C LEU A 141 6.06 14.54 -17.32
N SER A 142 5.16 15.50 -17.25
CA SER A 142 5.33 16.85 -17.79
C SER A 142 6.30 17.69 -16.99
N GLY A 143 6.29 17.55 -15.68
CA GLY A 143 7.19 18.23 -14.74
C GLY A 143 8.56 17.57 -14.57
N LEU A 144 8.75 16.34 -15.10
CA LEU A 144 9.93 15.52 -14.82
C LEU A 144 11.25 16.21 -15.15
N ILE A 145 11.38 16.76 -16.35
CA ILE A 145 12.62 17.40 -16.81
C ILE A 145 12.94 18.63 -15.96
N ALA A 146 11.94 19.47 -15.66
CA ALA A 146 12.11 20.61 -14.78
C ALA A 146 12.53 20.19 -13.36
N THR A 147 11.92 19.14 -12.83
CA THR A 147 12.26 18.59 -11.51
C THR A 147 13.70 18.05 -11.46
N LEU A 148 14.12 17.31 -12.45
CA LEU A 148 15.48 16.76 -12.53
C LEU A 148 16.53 17.84 -12.84
N GLY A 149 16.15 18.92 -13.54
CA GLY A 149 16.99 20.05 -13.89
C GLY A 149 17.15 21.09 -12.76
N ASP A 150 16.40 20.97 -11.67
CA ASP A 150 16.43 21.92 -10.56
C ASP A 150 17.63 21.71 -9.63
N ALA A 151 18.69 22.49 -9.85
CA ALA A 151 19.90 22.45 -9.00
C ALA A 151 19.67 22.85 -7.53
N SER A 152 18.57 23.55 -7.20
CA SER A 152 18.24 23.92 -5.82
C SER A 152 17.89 22.70 -4.95
N ARG A 153 17.62 21.56 -5.55
CA ARG A 153 17.39 20.29 -4.86
C ARG A 153 18.66 19.69 -4.26
N VAL A 154 19.83 20.09 -4.75
CA VAL A 154 21.12 19.63 -4.21
C VAL A 154 21.29 20.15 -2.80
N ARG A 155 21.50 19.26 -1.86
CA ARG A 155 21.67 19.64 -0.44
C ARG A 155 23.00 20.32 -0.20
N ARG A 156 23.01 21.23 0.75
CA ARG A 156 24.22 21.94 1.19
C ARG A 156 25.32 20.94 1.58
N GLY A 157 26.53 21.16 1.10
CA GLY A 157 27.68 20.28 1.34
C GLY A 157 28.01 19.32 0.22
N TYR A 158 27.13 19.18 -0.77
CA TYR A 158 27.40 18.42 -2.00
C TYR A 158 27.82 19.35 -3.14
N SER A 159 28.45 18.75 -4.18
CA SER A 159 28.77 19.47 -5.40
C SER A 159 27.51 19.79 -6.19
N THR A 160 27.43 20.98 -6.74
CA THR A 160 26.39 21.39 -7.68
C THR A 160 26.80 21.18 -9.14
N ASP A 161 27.95 20.56 -9.37
CA ASP A 161 28.47 20.20 -10.68
C ASP A 161 28.94 18.74 -10.64
N THR A 162 28.35 17.89 -11.48
CA THR A 162 28.71 16.48 -11.63
C THR A 162 29.75 16.23 -12.71
N GLY A 163 30.07 17.26 -13.51
CA GLY A 163 31.01 17.15 -14.63
C GLY A 163 32.37 16.52 -14.23
N PRO A 164 33.04 16.99 -13.18
CA PRO A 164 34.32 16.42 -12.72
C PRO A 164 34.23 14.93 -12.29
N TYR A 165 33.05 14.49 -11.90
CA TYR A 165 32.82 13.11 -11.39
C TYR A 165 32.21 12.17 -12.43
N ARG A 166 31.86 12.67 -13.62
CA ARG A 166 31.08 11.95 -14.65
C ARG A 166 31.70 10.59 -15.00
N THR A 167 32.98 10.59 -15.35
CA THR A 167 33.69 9.34 -15.71
C THR A 167 33.70 8.34 -14.56
N ALA A 168 34.04 8.81 -13.36
CA ALA A 168 34.08 7.96 -12.17
C ALA A 168 32.70 7.38 -11.81
N ILE A 169 31.62 8.15 -12.00
CA ILE A 169 30.22 7.66 -11.80
C ILE A 169 29.90 6.58 -12.81
N ILE A 170 30.21 6.80 -14.10
CA ILE A 170 29.94 5.82 -15.18
C ILE A 170 30.70 4.52 -14.90
N GLU A 171 31.97 4.61 -14.56
CA GLU A 171 32.81 3.43 -14.22
C GLU A 171 32.24 2.67 -13.04
N ALA A 172 31.87 3.38 -11.96
CA ALA A 172 31.30 2.79 -10.75
C ALA A 172 29.97 2.06 -11.07
N LEU A 173 29.10 2.67 -11.84
CA LEU A 173 27.83 2.10 -12.25
C LEU A 173 28.03 0.91 -13.21
N ASN A 174 28.86 1.02 -14.23
CA ASN A 174 29.09 -0.06 -15.20
C ASN A 174 29.78 -1.29 -14.57
N GLY A 175 30.66 -1.08 -13.59
CA GLY A 175 31.35 -2.18 -12.90
C GLY A 175 30.54 -2.88 -11.83
N SER A 176 29.47 -2.25 -11.34
CA SER A 176 28.76 -2.70 -10.13
C SER A 176 27.27 -2.98 -10.37
N VAL A 177 26.75 -2.61 -11.53
CA VAL A 177 25.32 -2.73 -11.85
C VAL A 177 25.06 -3.93 -12.74
N ARG A 178 24.21 -4.84 -12.29
CA ARG A 178 23.67 -5.93 -13.11
C ARG A 178 22.44 -5.43 -13.86
N ARG A 179 22.31 -5.84 -15.13
CA ARG A 179 21.14 -5.49 -15.94
C ARG A 179 20.04 -6.52 -15.69
N SER A 180 18.90 -6.07 -15.20
CA SER A 180 17.70 -6.92 -15.13
C SER A 180 17.15 -7.16 -16.52
N THR A 181 16.91 -8.42 -16.88
CA THR A 181 16.39 -8.81 -18.20
C THR A 181 15.01 -9.45 -18.14
N ALA A 182 14.52 -9.78 -16.95
CA ALA A 182 13.24 -10.44 -16.73
C ALA A 182 12.49 -9.78 -15.55
N PRO A 183 11.16 -9.87 -15.53
CA PRO A 183 10.39 -9.45 -14.36
C PRO A 183 10.84 -10.23 -13.12
N PRO A 184 10.82 -9.60 -11.94
CA PRO A 184 11.18 -10.28 -10.69
C PRO A 184 10.33 -11.54 -10.50
N ARG A 185 10.94 -12.58 -9.94
CA ARG A 185 10.24 -13.82 -9.62
C ARG A 185 10.50 -14.21 -8.19
N PHE A 186 9.42 -14.51 -7.46
CA PHE A 186 9.48 -14.99 -6.08
C PHE A 186 8.88 -16.40 -6.00
N GLY A 187 9.73 -17.41 -5.86
CA GLY A 187 9.31 -18.80 -5.91
C GLY A 187 8.58 -19.10 -7.24
N ASN A 188 7.32 -19.51 -7.15
CA ASN A 188 6.49 -19.82 -8.33
C ASN A 188 5.69 -18.59 -8.85
N TRP A 189 5.94 -17.39 -8.33
CA TRP A 189 5.19 -16.18 -8.66
C TRP A 189 6.01 -15.24 -9.52
N GLU A 190 5.51 -14.93 -10.71
CA GLU A 190 6.08 -13.95 -11.64
C GLU A 190 5.40 -12.61 -11.44
N VAL A 191 6.18 -11.57 -11.20
CA VAL A 191 5.67 -10.22 -10.94
C VAL A 191 5.15 -9.60 -12.23
N GLU A 192 3.89 -9.17 -12.22
CA GLU A 192 3.31 -8.38 -13.30
C GLU A 192 3.45 -6.87 -13.05
N GLU A 193 3.31 -6.45 -11.79
CA GLU A 193 3.30 -5.03 -11.44
C GLU A 193 3.83 -4.82 -10.02
N GLU A 194 4.71 -3.84 -9.83
CA GLU A 194 5.06 -3.34 -8.50
C GLU A 194 4.01 -2.32 -8.06
N LEU A 195 3.34 -2.61 -6.94
CA LEU A 195 2.26 -1.78 -6.41
C LEU A 195 2.77 -0.65 -5.52
N GLY A 196 3.95 -0.80 -4.95
CA GLY A 196 4.60 0.15 -4.07
C GLY A 196 5.24 -0.51 -2.88
N GLY A 197 5.73 0.29 -1.95
CA GLY A 197 6.36 -0.23 -0.74
C GLY A 197 7.13 0.82 0.03
N ASP A 198 7.76 0.39 1.10
CA ASP A 198 8.71 1.18 1.89
C ASP A 198 10.05 0.42 2.00
N ASN A 199 10.91 0.84 2.93
CA ASN A 199 12.21 0.20 3.13
C ASN A 199 12.11 -1.24 3.65
N ARG A 200 10.98 -1.63 4.23
CA ARG A 200 10.77 -2.95 4.86
C ARG A 200 9.91 -3.87 4.02
N VAL A 201 8.90 -3.32 3.31
CA VAL A 201 7.91 -4.12 2.58
C VAL A 201 7.71 -3.54 1.20
N THR A 202 7.76 -4.41 0.18
CA THR A 202 7.36 -4.07 -1.19
C THR A 202 6.16 -4.93 -1.58
N GLU A 203 5.16 -4.32 -2.19
CA GLU A 203 3.94 -5.00 -2.64
C GLU A 203 3.95 -5.16 -4.16
N TYR A 204 3.70 -6.38 -4.62
CA TYR A 204 3.67 -6.72 -6.05
C TYR A 204 2.35 -7.42 -6.37
N ARG A 205 1.82 -7.17 -7.58
CA ARG A 205 0.87 -8.07 -8.21
C ARG A 205 1.63 -9.11 -9.00
N ALA A 206 1.25 -10.37 -8.85
CA ALA A 206 1.92 -11.48 -9.50
C ALA A 206 0.94 -12.55 -9.94
N VAL A 207 1.40 -13.36 -10.89
CA VAL A 207 0.69 -14.56 -11.38
C VAL A 207 1.52 -15.80 -11.17
N ASN A 208 0.90 -16.94 -11.15
CA ASN A 208 1.63 -18.21 -11.10
C ASN A 208 2.38 -18.43 -12.41
N ALA A 209 3.70 -18.52 -12.35
CA ALA A 209 4.56 -18.66 -13.53
C ALA A 209 4.34 -19.99 -14.30
N THR A 210 3.79 -21.00 -13.63
CA THR A 210 3.55 -22.34 -14.22
C THR A 210 2.14 -22.45 -14.79
N VAL A 211 1.17 -21.75 -14.19
CA VAL A 211 -0.25 -21.83 -14.57
C VAL A 211 -0.63 -20.60 -15.38
N ARG A 212 -0.68 -20.73 -16.71
CA ARG A 212 -1.08 -19.61 -17.58
C ARG A 212 -2.55 -19.25 -17.39
N GLY A 213 -2.83 -17.95 -17.20
CA GLY A 213 -4.19 -17.43 -17.01
C GLY A 213 -4.77 -17.74 -15.63
N GLY A 214 -3.92 -18.01 -14.64
CA GLY A 214 -4.31 -18.13 -13.24
C GLY A 214 -4.75 -16.80 -12.64
N GLU A 215 -5.36 -16.88 -11.46
CA GLU A 215 -5.71 -15.70 -10.66
C GLU A 215 -4.46 -14.92 -10.26
N THR A 216 -4.58 -13.59 -10.20
CA THR A 216 -3.56 -12.72 -9.64
C THR A 216 -3.51 -12.84 -8.13
N VAL A 217 -2.32 -12.63 -7.57
CA VAL A 217 -2.08 -12.58 -6.13
C VAL A 217 -1.36 -11.29 -5.75
N LEU A 218 -1.53 -10.87 -4.52
CA LEU A 218 -0.76 -9.81 -3.90
C LEU A 218 0.43 -10.45 -3.18
N LEU A 219 1.65 -10.12 -3.59
CA LEU A 219 2.86 -10.48 -2.85
C LEU A 219 3.28 -9.31 -1.97
N ARG A 220 3.45 -9.56 -0.68
CA ARG A 220 4.12 -8.65 0.24
C ARG A 220 5.51 -9.18 0.54
N VAL A 221 6.51 -8.54 -0.03
CA VAL A 221 7.92 -8.95 0.09
C VAL A 221 8.56 -8.12 1.19
N TYR A 222 8.85 -8.77 2.30
CA TYR A 222 9.52 -8.17 3.45
C TYR A 222 11.03 -8.36 3.32
N ARG A 223 11.80 -7.34 3.71
CA ARG A 223 13.26 -7.39 3.79
C ARG A 223 13.67 -7.47 5.25
N ALA A 224 14.42 -8.49 5.61
CA ALA A 224 15.09 -8.60 6.89
C ALA A 224 16.53 -8.08 6.76
N ASP A 225 17.04 -7.43 7.80
CA ASP A 225 18.45 -7.05 7.85
C ASP A 225 19.28 -8.24 8.38
N PRO A 226 20.04 -8.93 7.51
CA PRO A 226 20.84 -10.08 7.92
C PRO A 226 22.02 -9.71 8.83
N LEU A 227 22.40 -8.41 8.85
CA LEU A 227 23.51 -7.90 9.66
C LEU A 227 23.05 -7.30 11.00
N ALA A 228 21.74 -7.25 11.26
CA ALA A 228 21.24 -6.78 12.55
C ALA A 228 21.69 -7.72 13.68
N GLU A 229 21.92 -7.14 14.86
CA GLU A 229 22.18 -7.94 16.09
C GLU A 229 21.01 -8.89 16.38
N GLU A 230 21.27 -9.99 17.09
CA GLU A 230 20.32 -11.08 17.29
C GLU A 230 18.96 -10.63 17.85
N GLY A 231 18.94 -9.73 18.82
CA GLY A 231 17.69 -9.21 19.42
C GLY A 231 16.84 -8.40 18.44
N PRO A 232 17.36 -7.35 17.78
CA PRO A 232 16.66 -6.62 16.73
C PRO A 232 16.23 -7.50 15.55
N ARG A 233 17.09 -8.43 15.11
CA ARG A 233 16.80 -9.37 14.03
C ARG A 233 15.63 -10.29 14.36
N GLU A 234 15.58 -10.82 15.58
CA GLU A 234 14.47 -11.66 16.03
C GLU A 234 13.15 -10.86 16.14
N ALA A 235 13.22 -9.60 16.61
CA ALA A 235 12.06 -8.72 16.67
C ALA A 235 11.52 -8.42 15.27
N GLU A 236 12.38 -8.14 14.30
CA GLU A 236 12.00 -7.92 12.91
C GLU A 236 11.40 -9.19 12.28
N ARG A 237 12.00 -10.35 12.48
CA ARG A 237 11.48 -11.64 12.01
C ARG A 237 10.10 -11.94 12.60
N ARG A 238 9.88 -11.62 13.87
CA ARG A 238 8.54 -11.75 14.49
C ARG A 238 7.52 -10.86 13.83
N LEU A 239 7.87 -9.60 13.55
CA LEU A 239 6.98 -8.67 12.83
C LEU A 239 6.64 -9.19 11.43
N ILE A 240 7.63 -9.65 10.68
CA ILE A 240 7.46 -10.20 9.33
C ILE A 240 6.54 -11.44 9.34
N THR A 241 6.72 -12.33 10.31
CA THR A 241 5.93 -13.58 10.38
C THR A 241 4.55 -13.39 11.00
N ASN A 242 4.32 -12.26 11.69
CA ASN A 242 3.13 -12.05 12.50
C ASN A 242 1.82 -12.05 11.69
N ALA A 243 1.80 -11.37 10.54
CA ALA A 243 0.63 -11.35 9.66
C ALA A 243 0.25 -12.76 9.19
N TYR A 244 1.24 -13.56 8.78
CA TYR A 244 1.01 -14.94 8.37
C TYR A 244 0.51 -15.81 9.52
N GLN A 245 1.13 -15.70 10.72
CA GLN A 245 0.70 -16.45 11.91
C GLN A 245 -0.73 -16.09 12.35
N ALA A 246 -1.13 -14.82 12.19
CA ALA A 246 -2.50 -14.40 12.45
C ALA A 246 -3.47 -14.99 11.40
N LEU A 247 -3.17 -14.81 10.12
CA LEU A 247 -4.03 -15.23 9.03
C LEU A 247 -4.19 -16.76 8.92
N THR A 248 -3.16 -17.55 9.27
CA THR A 248 -3.27 -19.02 9.27
C THR A 248 -4.15 -19.57 10.38
N ARG A 249 -4.43 -18.78 11.43
CA ARG A 249 -5.37 -19.17 12.50
C ARG A 249 -6.80 -18.87 12.16
N ILE A 250 -7.03 -17.98 11.17
CA ILE A 250 -8.36 -17.56 10.76
C ILE A 250 -8.78 -18.46 9.59
N PRO A 251 -9.80 -19.31 9.74
CA PRO A 251 -10.36 -20.05 8.62
C PRO A 251 -10.82 -19.08 7.51
N PRO A 252 -10.85 -19.52 6.25
CA PRO A 252 -11.29 -18.66 5.15
C PRO A 252 -12.66 -18.03 5.42
N HIS A 253 -12.76 -16.72 5.23
CA HIS A 253 -13.99 -15.97 5.43
C HIS A 253 -14.15 -14.91 4.32
N PRO A 254 -15.36 -14.69 3.79
CA PRO A 254 -15.56 -13.76 2.67
C PRO A 254 -15.22 -12.30 2.99
N CYS A 255 -15.22 -11.92 4.27
CA CYS A 255 -14.90 -10.56 4.73
C CYS A 255 -13.49 -10.44 5.34
N VAL A 256 -12.60 -11.40 5.08
CA VAL A 256 -11.19 -11.37 5.51
C VAL A 256 -10.29 -11.76 4.35
N VAL A 257 -9.26 -10.95 4.06
CA VAL A 257 -8.28 -11.26 3.01
C VAL A 257 -7.53 -12.53 3.40
N ARG A 258 -7.50 -13.51 2.50
CA ARG A 258 -6.90 -14.81 2.74
C ARG A 258 -5.41 -14.80 2.43
N SER A 259 -4.60 -15.42 3.29
CA SER A 259 -3.23 -15.80 2.94
C SER A 259 -3.23 -17.13 2.19
N ARG A 260 -2.43 -17.19 1.10
CA ARG A 260 -2.25 -18.41 0.29
C ARG A 260 -0.98 -19.13 0.63
N ASP A 261 0.10 -18.38 0.90
CA ASP A 261 1.41 -18.96 1.15
C ASP A 261 2.30 -17.97 1.92
N PHE A 262 3.40 -18.50 2.51
CA PHE A 262 4.45 -17.71 3.11
C PHE A 262 5.78 -18.48 3.01
N PHE A 263 6.80 -17.86 2.43
CA PHE A 263 8.10 -18.50 2.25
C PHE A 263 9.25 -17.48 2.31
N ALA A 264 10.44 -17.98 2.60
CA ALA A 264 11.67 -17.20 2.55
C ALA A 264 12.32 -17.33 1.18
N VAL A 265 13.02 -16.28 0.75
CA VAL A 265 13.90 -16.26 -0.43
C VAL A 265 15.24 -15.67 -0.04
N ASP A 266 16.28 -15.96 -0.83
CA ASP A 266 17.64 -15.43 -0.68
C ASP A 266 18.19 -15.60 0.74
N ASP A 267 18.31 -16.83 1.19
CA ASP A 267 18.87 -17.22 2.49
C ASP A 267 18.24 -16.46 3.68
N GLU A 268 16.92 -16.30 3.63
CA GLU A 268 16.13 -15.59 4.65
C GLU A 268 16.37 -14.07 4.74
N SER A 269 16.98 -13.46 3.74
CA SER A 269 17.05 -11.99 3.66
C SER A 269 15.74 -11.36 3.21
N ARG A 270 14.87 -12.15 2.55
CA ARG A 270 13.52 -11.74 2.14
C ARG A 270 12.49 -12.80 2.52
N PHE A 271 11.30 -12.32 2.91
CA PHE A 271 10.13 -13.17 3.19
C PHE A 271 8.98 -12.71 2.32
N VAL A 272 8.26 -13.64 1.76
CA VAL A 272 7.13 -13.38 0.85
C VAL A 272 5.84 -13.89 1.48
N LEU A 273 4.91 -13.00 1.75
CA LEU A 273 3.53 -13.33 2.11
C LEU A 273 2.66 -13.20 0.87
N VAL A 274 2.02 -14.30 0.49
CA VAL A 274 1.12 -14.36 -0.66
C VAL A 274 -0.31 -14.22 -0.15
N LEU A 275 -1.01 -13.22 -0.65
CA LEU A 275 -2.41 -12.91 -0.32
C LEU A 275 -3.29 -12.96 -1.56
N ASP A 276 -4.60 -13.12 -1.36
CA ASP A 276 -5.55 -12.89 -2.45
C ASP A 276 -5.43 -11.45 -2.97
N ASP A 277 -5.40 -11.26 -4.29
CA ASP A 277 -5.43 -9.94 -4.92
C ASP A 277 -6.88 -9.46 -4.97
N VAL A 278 -7.24 -8.60 -4.03
CA VAL A 278 -8.58 -8.01 -3.97
C VAL A 278 -8.62 -6.76 -4.87
N HIS A 279 -9.27 -6.88 -6.02
CA HIS A 279 -9.57 -5.72 -6.85
C HIS A 279 -10.65 -4.88 -6.17
N GLY A 280 -10.25 -3.75 -5.61
CA GLY A 280 -11.13 -2.92 -4.80
C GLY A 280 -10.48 -1.61 -4.38
N ARG A 281 -11.17 -0.88 -3.51
CA ARG A 281 -10.71 0.41 -2.96
C ARG A 281 -10.64 0.36 -1.45
N ALA A 282 -9.65 1.03 -0.88
CA ALA A 282 -9.60 1.23 0.55
C ALA A 282 -10.77 2.10 1.03
N LEU A 283 -11.33 1.75 2.18
CA LEU A 283 -12.57 2.34 2.71
C LEU A 283 -12.53 3.86 2.87
N HIS A 284 -11.37 4.43 3.23
CA HIS A 284 -11.26 5.88 3.42
C HIS A 284 -11.63 6.69 2.16
N LEU A 285 -11.51 6.10 0.96
CA LEU A 285 -11.91 6.74 -0.30
C LEU A 285 -13.43 6.81 -0.49
N HIS A 286 -14.19 6.02 0.26
CA HIS A 286 -15.65 6.12 0.30
C HIS A 286 -16.15 7.27 1.20
N LEU A 287 -15.25 7.81 2.06
CA LEU A 287 -15.59 8.88 3.01
C LEU A 287 -15.75 10.27 2.38
N GLY A 288 -15.29 10.47 1.14
CA GLY A 288 -15.30 11.79 0.45
C GLY A 288 -16.06 11.85 -0.87
N ALA A 289 -16.68 10.78 -1.32
CA ALA A 289 -17.31 10.71 -2.65
C ALA A 289 -18.64 11.46 -2.74
N SER A 290 -18.59 12.79 -2.79
CA SER A 290 -19.67 13.67 -3.22
C SER A 290 -19.44 14.06 -4.70
N GLY A 291 -19.50 13.08 -5.62
CA GLY A 291 -19.35 13.31 -7.04
C GLY A 291 -20.68 13.37 -7.79
N ARG A 292 -20.69 13.95 -9.01
CA ARG A 292 -21.88 14.09 -9.89
C ARG A 292 -22.58 12.77 -10.26
N HIS A 293 -22.01 11.61 -9.89
CA HIS A 293 -22.53 10.25 -10.12
C HIS A 293 -22.72 9.46 -8.81
N ALA A 294 -22.90 10.16 -7.69
CA ALA A 294 -23.25 9.49 -6.43
C ALA A 294 -24.63 8.80 -6.55
N PRO A 295 -24.78 7.54 -6.09
CA PRO A 295 -26.07 6.89 -6.08
C PRO A 295 -27.07 7.67 -5.20
N PRO A 296 -28.40 7.46 -5.38
CA PRO A 296 -29.42 8.06 -4.52
C PRO A 296 -29.12 7.86 -3.03
N ALA A 297 -29.45 8.83 -2.19
CA ALA A 297 -29.05 8.84 -0.78
C ALA A 297 -29.40 7.54 -0.04
N ALA A 298 -30.61 7.00 -0.27
CA ALA A 298 -31.03 5.73 0.35
C ALA A 298 -30.20 4.53 -0.11
N GLN A 299 -29.88 4.44 -1.42
CA GLN A 299 -29.03 3.36 -1.96
C GLN A 299 -27.61 3.47 -1.47
N ARG A 300 -27.07 4.69 -1.36
CA ARG A 300 -25.75 4.96 -0.77
C ARG A 300 -25.72 4.54 0.70
N LEU A 301 -26.73 4.89 1.49
CA LEU A 301 -26.80 4.50 2.89
C LEU A 301 -26.84 2.98 3.05
N GLY A 302 -27.65 2.27 2.25
CA GLY A 302 -27.68 0.81 2.25
C GLY A 302 -26.32 0.18 1.94
N MET A 303 -25.56 0.75 0.98
CA MET A 303 -24.21 0.31 0.66
C MET A 303 -23.25 0.54 1.84
N LEU A 304 -23.30 1.70 2.48
CA LEU A 304 -22.45 2.06 3.62
C LEU A 304 -22.74 1.17 4.83
N VAL A 305 -24.01 0.87 5.11
CA VAL A 305 -24.42 -0.07 6.15
C VAL A 305 -23.92 -1.48 5.83
N GLY A 306 -24.00 -1.92 4.56
CA GLY A 306 -23.47 -3.20 4.11
C GLY A 306 -21.94 -3.34 4.32
N ILE A 307 -21.18 -2.26 4.12
CA ILE A 307 -19.75 -2.22 4.43
C ILE A 307 -19.50 -2.39 5.94
N VAL A 308 -20.30 -1.76 6.78
CA VAL A 308 -20.18 -1.90 8.25
C VAL A 308 -20.54 -3.33 8.67
N GLU A 309 -21.58 -3.92 8.06
CA GLU A 309 -21.98 -5.32 8.27
C GLU A 309 -20.84 -6.28 7.94
N ASP A 310 -20.27 -6.19 6.74
CA ASP A 310 -19.15 -7.04 6.31
C ASP A 310 -17.92 -6.85 7.21
N MET A 311 -17.61 -5.63 7.62
CA MET A 311 -16.52 -5.33 8.55
C MET A 311 -16.73 -5.99 9.92
N LEU A 312 -17.95 -5.91 10.49
CA LEU A 312 -18.27 -6.54 11.76
C LEU A 312 -18.32 -8.06 11.67
N ASP A 313 -18.80 -8.61 10.56
CA ASP A 313 -18.81 -10.06 10.30
C ASP A 313 -17.38 -10.61 10.21
N GLY A 314 -16.52 -9.96 9.43
CA GLY A 314 -15.10 -10.29 9.39
C GLY A 314 -14.42 -10.19 10.75
N LEU A 315 -14.71 -9.13 11.51
CA LEU A 315 -14.12 -8.91 12.84
C LEU A 315 -14.60 -9.94 13.86
N ALA A 316 -15.89 -10.29 13.86
CA ALA A 316 -16.46 -11.34 14.70
C ALA A 316 -15.78 -12.69 14.42
N HIS A 317 -15.57 -13.01 13.13
CA HIS A 317 -14.85 -14.22 12.72
C HIS A 317 -13.40 -14.24 13.21
N VAL A 318 -12.69 -13.11 13.07
CA VAL A 318 -11.30 -12.94 13.56
C VAL A 318 -11.23 -13.17 15.07
N HIS A 319 -12.13 -12.53 15.83
CA HIS A 319 -12.16 -12.65 17.30
C HIS A 319 -12.55 -14.06 17.77
N ALA A 320 -13.49 -14.73 17.07
CA ALA A 320 -13.87 -16.12 17.37
C ALA A 320 -12.69 -17.09 17.24
N ASN A 321 -11.69 -16.75 16.40
CA ASN A 321 -10.45 -17.51 16.23
C ASN A 321 -9.30 -17.02 17.14
N ASN A 322 -9.62 -16.27 18.19
CA ASN A 322 -8.67 -15.73 19.18
C ASN A 322 -7.58 -14.84 18.55
N VAL A 323 -7.87 -14.16 17.48
CA VAL A 323 -6.98 -13.16 16.88
C VAL A 323 -7.53 -11.77 17.19
N VAL A 324 -6.66 -10.84 17.59
CA VAL A 324 -6.97 -9.42 17.79
C VAL A 324 -6.23 -8.63 16.72
N HIS A 325 -6.92 -7.78 15.98
CA HIS A 325 -6.35 -7.04 14.83
C HIS A 325 -5.37 -5.94 15.26
N ARG A 326 -5.69 -5.17 16.31
CA ARG A 326 -4.90 -4.15 16.98
C ARG A 326 -4.58 -2.87 16.20
N ALA A 327 -4.63 -2.91 14.88
CA ALA A 327 -4.32 -1.77 14.01
C ALA A 327 -5.48 -1.45 13.05
N LEU A 328 -6.72 -1.74 13.47
CA LEU A 328 -7.89 -1.52 12.62
C LEU A 328 -8.09 -0.02 12.34
N SER A 329 -8.15 0.32 11.05
CA SER A 329 -8.36 1.68 10.54
C SER A 329 -9.02 1.60 9.17
N PRO A 330 -9.50 2.68 8.57
CA PRO A 330 -10.06 2.65 7.21
C PRO A 330 -9.09 2.11 6.15
N ALA A 331 -7.78 2.17 6.40
CA ALA A 331 -6.77 1.59 5.53
C ALA A 331 -6.73 0.04 5.55
N CYS A 332 -7.23 -0.55 6.63
CA CYS A 332 -7.30 -2.01 6.82
C CYS A 332 -8.62 -2.62 6.35
N VAL A 333 -9.47 -1.85 5.67
CA VAL A 333 -10.73 -2.31 5.10
C VAL A 333 -10.70 -2.05 3.60
N LEU A 334 -10.76 -3.11 2.80
CA LEU A 334 -10.86 -3.04 1.35
C LEU A 334 -12.31 -3.25 0.94
N VAL A 335 -12.82 -2.41 0.06
CA VAL A 335 -14.13 -2.59 -0.56
C VAL A 335 -13.91 -3.08 -1.97
N ALA A 336 -14.23 -4.34 -2.22
CA ALA A 336 -14.09 -5.00 -3.50
C ALA A 336 -15.07 -4.42 -4.54
N GLU A 337 -14.85 -4.71 -5.82
CA GLU A 337 -15.70 -4.22 -6.91
C GLU A 337 -17.16 -4.74 -6.81
N ASP A 338 -17.37 -5.88 -6.15
CA ASP A 338 -18.72 -6.42 -5.85
C ASP A 338 -19.41 -5.72 -4.66
N GLY A 339 -18.77 -4.72 -4.06
CA GLY A 339 -19.25 -3.96 -2.91
C GLY A 339 -19.00 -4.62 -1.56
N ARG A 340 -18.35 -5.78 -1.49
CA ARG A 340 -18.02 -6.48 -0.25
C ARG A 340 -16.84 -5.81 0.43
N ALA A 341 -16.92 -5.64 1.75
CA ALA A 341 -15.79 -5.18 2.54
C ALA A 341 -14.99 -6.36 3.12
N MET A 342 -13.67 -6.25 3.07
CA MET A 342 -12.74 -7.28 3.54
C MET A 342 -11.67 -6.68 4.45
N LEU A 343 -11.40 -7.33 5.58
CA LEU A 343 -10.34 -6.95 6.50
C LEU A 343 -8.97 -7.40 5.98
N THR A 344 -7.98 -6.51 6.08
CA THR A 344 -6.57 -6.71 5.72
C THR A 344 -5.67 -6.00 6.75
N GLY A 345 -4.34 -6.07 6.60
CA GLY A 345 -3.42 -5.33 7.47
C GLY A 345 -3.17 -5.98 8.81
N PHE A 346 -3.04 -7.30 8.85
CA PHE A 346 -2.80 -8.10 10.06
C PHE A 346 -1.36 -8.07 10.59
N ASP A 347 -0.52 -7.16 10.13
CA ASP A 347 0.91 -7.08 10.49
C ASP A 347 1.14 -6.94 12.01
N TYR A 348 0.24 -6.27 12.69
CA TYR A 348 0.29 -6.03 14.15
C TYR A 348 -0.71 -6.89 14.94
N ALA A 349 -1.39 -7.80 14.29
CA ALA A 349 -2.37 -8.64 14.94
C ALA A 349 -1.74 -9.49 16.07
N LYS A 350 -2.52 -9.80 17.08
CA LYS A 350 -2.12 -10.72 18.15
C LYS A 350 -2.71 -12.10 17.89
N PRO A 351 -1.90 -13.06 17.42
CA PRO A 351 -2.39 -14.40 17.12
C PRO A 351 -2.49 -15.26 18.38
N GLY A 352 -3.50 -14.99 19.22
CA GLY A 352 -3.83 -15.78 20.40
C GLY A 352 -3.31 -15.22 21.74
N PRO A 353 -3.80 -15.75 22.87
CA PRO A 353 -3.58 -15.19 24.21
C PRO A 353 -2.14 -15.28 24.70
N ARG A 354 -1.37 -16.26 24.22
CA ARG A 354 0.03 -16.51 24.62
C ARG A 354 1.05 -15.94 23.63
N ALA A 355 0.61 -15.31 22.54
CA ALA A 355 1.52 -14.74 21.56
C ALA A 355 2.25 -13.53 22.14
N HIS A 356 3.56 -13.47 21.92
CA HIS A 356 4.35 -12.28 22.23
C HIS A 356 3.84 -11.09 21.44
N THR A 357 3.74 -9.94 22.07
CA THR A 357 3.21 -8.74 21.45
C THR A 357 4.33 -7.97 20.76
N VAL A 358 4.08 -7.52 19.53
CA VAL A 358 4.89 -6.53 18.82
C VAL A 358 4.53 -5.12 19.32
N ALA A 359 4.24 -4.99 20.61
CA ALA A 359 3.63 -3.80 21.21
C ALA A 359 4.50 -2.54 21.10
N ASN A 360 5.82 -2.69 21.06
CA ASN A 360 6.76 -1.56 21.08
C ASN A 360 6.81 -0.78 19.77
N GLU A 361 6.29 -1.32 18.67
CA GLU A 361 6.30 -0.68 17.33
C GLU A 361 4.96 -0.02 16.96
N LEU A 362 3.89 -0.33 17.70
CA LEU A 362 2.53 0.16 17.46
C LEU A 362 2.39 1.70 17.47
N PRO A 363 2.99 2.47 18.40
CA PRO A 363 2.73 3.91 18.51
C PRO A 363 3.09 4.73 17.27
N ASN A 364 4.05 4.27 16.46
CA ASN A 364 4.53 5.01 15.30
C ASN A 364 3.72 4.77 14.02
N VAL A 365 2.82 3.79 14.04
CA VAL A 365 2.07 3.31 12.85
C VAL A 365 0.58 3.60 12.96
N LEU A 366 0.06 3.75 14.18
CA LEU A 366 -1.36 3.90 14.44
C LEU A 366 -1.85 5.32 14.15
N ASP A 367 -2.98 5.41 13.45
CA ASP A 367 -3.79 6.63 13.42
C ASP A 367 -4.55 6.75 14.74
N THR A 368 -4.17 7.73 15.55
CA THR A 368 -4.66 7.93 16.93
C THR A 368 -6.17 8.09 17.03
N HIS A 369 -6.84 8.50 15.96
CA HIS A 369 -8.30 8.64 15.91
C HIS A 369 -9.04 7.30 16.10
N TYR A 370 -8.40 6.18 15.71
CA TYR A 370 -9.00 4.83 15.80
C TYR A 370 -8.46 4.04 16.98
N VAL A 371 -7.57 4.62 17.78
CA VAL A 371 -7.01 3.96 18.97
C VAL A 371 -7.96 4.17 20.16
N ALA A 372 -8.37 3.08 20.79
CA ALA A 372 -9.23 3.11 21.97
C ALA A 372 -8.54 3.89 23.12
N PRO A 373 -9.30 4.67 23.92
CA PRO A 373 -8.74 5.56 24.94
C PRO A 373 -7.81 4.85 25.93
N GLU A 374 -8.15 3.66 26.36
CA GLU A 374 -7.34 2.85 27.28
C GLU A 374 -6.01 2.39 26.68
N CYS A 375 -5.91 2.40 25.36
CA CYS A 375 -4.74 1.91 24.62
C CYS A 375 -3.79 3.02 24.13
N GLN A 376 -4.19 4.31 24.22
CA GLN A 376 -3.39 5.43 23.70
C GLN A 376 -2.01 5.52 24.38
N ALA A 377 -1.96 5.34 25.68
CA ALA A 377 -0.70 5.35 26.44
C ALA A 377 -0.14 3.94 26.70
N ARG A 378 -0.94 2.89 26.49
CA ARG A 378 -0.60 1.50 26.81
C ARG A 378 -1.09 0.54 25.72
N PRO A 379 -0.36 0.45 24.58
CA PRO A 379 -0.74 -0.40 23.46
C PRO A 379 -0.84 -1.90 23.82
N GLU A 380 -0.17 -2.32 24.88
CA GLU A 380 -0.25 -3.71 25.40
C GLU A 380 -1.64 -4.10 25.89
N LEU A 381 -2.50 -3.13 26.22
CA LEU A 381 -3.89 -3.34 26.62
C LEU A 381 -4.86 -3.60 25.46
N MET A 382 -4.39 -3.57 24.22
CA MET A 382 -5.23 -3.81 23.05
C MET A 382 -5.83 -5.22 23.06
N THR A 383 -7.16 -5.28 23.01
CA THR A 383 -7.97 -6.49 23.04
C THR A 383 -9.02 -6.45 21.92
N ALA A 384 -9.86 -7.48 21.82
CA ALA A 384 -11.01 -7.48 20.91
C ALA A 384 -11.94 -6.26 21.12
N ALA A 385 -12.09 -5.79 22.36
CA ALA A 385 -12.88 -4.58 22.65
C ALA A 385 -12.24 -3.30 22.08
N SER A 386 -10.93 -3.24 21.92
CA SER A 386 -10.25 -2.13 21.27
C SER A 386 -10.47 -2.12 19.75
N ASP A 387 -10.52 -3.31 19.13
CA ASP A 387 -10.89 -3.43 17.70
C ASP A 387 -12.35 -3.00 17.47
N VAL A 388 -13.26 -3.36 18.41
CA VAL A 388 -14.67 -2.91 18.34
C VAL A 388 -14.79 -1.39 18.47
N TYR A 389 -13.98 -0.76 19.31
CA TYR A 389 -13.91 0.70 19.38
C TYR A 389 -13.50 1.30 18.03
N ALA A 390 -12.41 0.80 17.46
CA ALA A 390 -11.93 1.23 16.14
C ALA A 390 -12.99 1.05 15.05
N ALA A 391 -13.67 -0.10 15.02
CA ALA A 391 -14.78 -0.37 14.10
C ALA A 391 -15.95 0.61 14.31
N GLY A 392 -16.26 0.99 15.55
CA GLY A 392 -17.27 1.99 15.87
C GLY A 392 -16.91 3.39 15.36
N VAL A 393 -15.64 3.79 15.46
CA VAL A 393 -15.16 5.07 14.89
C VAL A 393 -15.20 5.04 13.37
N ILE A 394 -14.78 3.94 12.74
CA ILE A 394 -14.82 3.76 11.29
C ILE A 394 -16.27 3.86 10.79
N ALA A 395 -17.18 3.11 11.42
CA ALA A 395 -18.60 3.09 11.05
C ALA A 395 -19.26 4.46 11.24
N PHE A 396 -18.99 5.14 12.35
CA PHE A 396 -19.48 6.50 12.57
C PHE A 396 -19.01 7.44 11.46
N ARG A 397 -17.71 7.46 11.19
CA ARG A 397 -17.13 8.30 10.14
C ARG A 397 -17.69 7.98 8.75
N LEU A 398 -17.89 6.69 8.47
CA LEU A 398 -18.44 6.24 7.19
C LEU A 398 -19.88 6.70 6.99
N LEU A 399 -20.70 6.60 8.02
CA LEU A 399 -22.13 6.90 7.95
C LEU A 399 -22.43 8.40 8.06
N THR A 400 -21.67 9.16 8.88
CA THR A 400 -21.89 10.60 9.10
C THR A 400 -21.00 11.50 8.26
N GLY A 401 -19.90 10.99 7.71
CA GLY A 401 -18.88 11.76 6.99
C GLY A 401 -17.88 12.49 7.90
N ALA A 402 -18.03 12.43 9.23
CA ALA A 402 -17.20 13.12 10.20
C ALA A 402 -16.62 12.16 11.24
N LEU A 403 -15.49 12.52 11.85
CA LEU A 403 -15.00 11.80 13.04
C LEU A 403 -15.93 12.06 14.22
N PRO A 404 -16.10 11.07 15.13
CA PRO A 404 -16.86 11.31 16.36
C PRO A 404 -16.17 12.38 17.20
N PRO A 405 -16.95 13.19 17.97
CA PRO A 405 -16.38 14.15 18.90
C PRO A 405 -15.57 13.44 19.99
N ALA A 406 -14.58 14.16 20.53
CA ALA A 406 -13.68 13.60 21.57
C ALA A 406 -14.41 13.31 22.89
N SER A 407 -15.51 14.03 23.18
CA SER A 407 -16.38 13.79 24.33
C SER A 407 -17.70 13.18 23.89
N PRO A 408 -18.17 12.07 24.53
CA PRO A 408 -19.49 11.50 24.25
C PRO A 408 -20.64 12.46 24.48
N ASP A 409 -20.48 13.40 25.44
CA ASP A 409 -21.49 14.40 25.78
C ASP A 409 -21.65 15.48 24.70
N ALA A 410 -20.68 15.59 23.78
CA ALA A 410 -20.73 16.51 22.65
C ALA A 410 -21.32 15.86 21.39
N GLU A 411 -21.76 14.59 21.46
CA GLU A 411 -22.41 13.95 20.31
C GLU A 411 -23.79 14.59 20.07
N PRO A 412 -24.07 15.00 18.82
CA PRO A 412 -25.41 15.47 18.47
C PRO A 412 -26.43 14.35 18.68
N ALA A 413 -27.68 14.74 18.99
CA ALA A 413 -28.77 13.78 19.13
C ALA A 413 -28.83 12.87 17.88
N PRO A 414 -29.23 11.59 18.02
CA PRO A 414 -29.22 10.64 16.90
C PRO A 414 -29.90 11.11 15.62
N GLY A 415 -30.93 11.96 15.72
CA GLY A 415 -31.65 12.52 14.56
C GLY A 415 -30.92 13.68 13.85
N ASP A 416 -30.01 14.37 14.55
CA ASP A 416 -29.32 15.55 14.03
C ASP A 416 -27.98 15.19 13.37
N ALA A 417 -27.37 14.08 13.79
CA ALA A 417 -26.04 13.68 13.36
C ALA A 417 -26.00 13.16 11.91
N ALA A 418 -27.04 12.48 11.47
CA ALA A 418 -27.10 11.91 10.12
C ALA A 418 -28.56 11.61 9.72
N PRO A 419 -29.18 12.50 8.95
CA PRO A 419 -30.56 12.29 8.45
C PRO A 419 -30.65 10.97 7.67
N GLY A 420 -31.60 10.11 8.06
CA GLY A 420 -31.85 8.82 7.41
C GLY A 420 -31.16 7.61 8.05
N ILE A 421 -30.32 7.80 9.07
CA ILE A 421 -29.78 6.68 9.88
C ILE A 421 -30.74 6.39 11.03
N ALA A 422 -31.08 5.12 11.22
CA ALA A 422 -31.94 4.69 12.32
C ALA A 422 -31.30 5.02 13.68
N PRO A 423 -32.07 5.52 14.66
CA PRO A 423 -31.57 5.84 16.00
C PRO A 423 -30.86 4.65 16.67
N GLU A 424 -31.34 3.45 16.43
CA GLU A 424 -30.77 2.18 16.93
C GLU A 424 -29.35 1.95 16.43
N VAL A 425 -29.06 2.32 15.19
CA VAL A 425 -27.70 2.24 14.61
C VAL A 425 -26.80 3.25 15.31
N MET A 426 -27.25 4.49 15.52
CA MET A 426 -26.47 5.50 16.23
C MET A 426 -26.19 5.10 17.69
N ASP A 427 -27.17 4.52 18.37
CA ASP A 427 -26.98 3.99 19.72
C ASP A 427 -25.96 2.84 19.74
N LEU A 428 -26.03 1.93 18.75
CA LEU A 428 -25.02 0.87 18.59
C LEU A 428 -23.62 1.47 18.43
N LEU A 429 -23.45 2.45 17.53
CA LEU A 429 -22.15 3.08 17.31
C LEU A 429 -21.62 3.76 18.57
N ARG A 430 -22.49 4.36 19.36
CA ARG A 430 -22.15 4.96 20.66
C ARG A 430 -21.65 3.89 21.65
N ARG A 431 -22.36 2.76 21.77
CA ARG A 431 -21.96 1.64 22.66
C ARG A 431 -20.64 1.00 22.22
N MET A 432 -20.41 0.85 20.93
CA MET A 432 -19.12 0.35 20.42
C MET A 432 -17.96 1.26 20.81
N ARG A 433 -18.18 2.56 20.97
CA ARG A 433 -17.18 3.57 21.33
C ARG A 433 -17.19 3.94 22.82
N ASP A 434 -17.87 3.17 23.68
CA ASP A 434 -17.87 3.43 25.14
C ASP A 434 -16.42 3.49 25.66
N HIS A 435 -16.16 4.46 26.53
CA HIS A 435 -14.84 4.63 27.15
C HIS A 435 -14.43 3.43 28.01
N THR A 436 -15.41 2.70 28.54
CA THR A 436 -15.18 1.48 29.34
C THR A 436 -15.19 0.25 28.43
N PRO A 437 -14.06 -0.44 28.23
CA PRO A 437 -13.99 -1.58 27.31
C PRO A 437 -15.02 -2.68 27.59
N ALA A 438 -15.32 -2.94 28.88
CA ALA A 438 -16.28 -3.96 29.30
C ALA A 438 -17.75 -3.63 28.97
N LYS A 439 -18.06 -2.38 28.62
CA LYS A 439 -19.42 -1.97 28.20
C LYS A 439 -19.60 -2.06 26.69
N ARG A 440 -18.53 -2.23 25.93
CA ARG A 440 -18.61 -2.40 24.49
C ARG A 440 -19.18 -3.77 24.16
N PRO A 441 -20.08 -3.87 23.16
CA PRO A 441 -20.50 -5.17 22.66
C PRO A 441 -19.31 -5.91 22.04
N SER A 442 -19.34 -7.23 21.99
CA SER A 442 -18.47 -7.99 21.09
C SER A 442 -18.80 -7.67 19.64
N ALA A 443 -17.88 -7.97 18.71
CA ALA A 443 -18.13 -7.77 17.27
C ALA A 443 -19.36 -8.57 16.79
N ALA A 444 -19.58 -9.77 17.32
CA ALA A 444 -20.74 -10.60 17.00
C ALA A 444 -22.06 -10.00 17.52
N GLU A 445 -22.07 -9.46 18.74
CA GLU A 445 -23.25 -8.75 19.29
C GLU A 445 -23.53 -7.47 18.50
N ALA A 446 -22.48 -6.71 18.15
CA ALA A 446 -22.60 -5.51 17.35
C ALA A 446 -23.17 -5.82 15.96
N LEU A 447 -22.73 -6.89 15.33
CA LEU A 447 -23.29 -7.37 14.05
C LEU A 447 -24.77 -7.73 14.19
N ALA A 448 -25.14 -8.49 15.24
CA ALA A 448 -26.52 -8.89 15.48
C ALA A 448 -27.44 -7.67 15.73
N ASP A 449 -26.94 -6.66 16.45
CA ASP A 449 -27.67 -5.42 16.70
C ASP A 449 -27.85 -4.62 15.41
N LEU A 450 -26.80 -4.52 14.58
CA LEU A 450 -26.86 -3.85 13.28
C LEU A 450 -27.90 -4.50 12.35
N LEU A 451 -27.89 -5.84 12.28
CA LEU A 451 -28.84 -6.58 11.43
C LEU A 451 -30.29 -6.35 11.88
N ARG A 452 -30.56 -6.34 13.19
CA ARG A 452 -31.89 -6.02 13.74
C ARG A 452 -32.34 -4.61 13.43
N ALA A 453 -31.44 -3.65 13.54
CA ALA A 453 -31.74 -2.25 13.19
C ALA A 453 -31.98 -2.07 11.68
N ARG A 454 -31.28 -2.86 10.85
CA ARG A 454 -31.43 -2.83 9.38
C ARG A 454 -32.74 -3.44 8.90
N ASP A 455 -33.24 -4.49 9.53
CA ASP A 455 -34.50 -5.14 9.11
C ASP A 455 -35.71 -4.20 9.19
N GLY A 456 -35.57 -3.08 9.89
CA GLY A 456 -36.48 -1.94 9.83
C GLY A 456 -36.29 -1.00 8.62
N LEU A 457 -35.20 -1.15 7.86
CA LEU A 457 -34.88 -0.39 6.65
C LEU A 457 -35.00 -1.34 5.44
N ALA A 458 -35.71 -0.92 4.38
CA ALA A 458 -35.84 -1.74 3.17
C ALA A 458 -34.45 -2.17 2.64
N PRO A 459 -34.19 -3.48 2.40
CA PRO A 459 -32.90 -3.96 1.96
C PRO A 459 -32.57 -3.38 0.58
N ALA A 460 -31.43 -2.69 0.46
CA ALA A 460 -30.88 -2.36 -0.84
C ALA A 460 -30.49 -3.67 -1.56
N PRO A 461 -30.90 -3.88 -2.82
CA PRO A 461 -30.54 -5.07 -3.56
C PRO A 461 -29.00 -5.12 -3.68
N ARG A 462 -28.35 -6.14 -3.10
CA ARG A 462 -26.97 -6.47 -3.42
C ARG A 462 -26.96 -6.85 -4.91
N VAL A 463 -26.34 -6.04 -5.73
CA VAL A 463 -26.04 -6.42 -7.11
C VAL A 463 -24.99 -7.51 -7.00
N ARG A 464 -25.41 -8.77 -7.06
CA ARG A 464 -24.47 -9.86 -7.30
C ARG A 464 -23.91 -9.62 -8.70
N PRO A 465 -22.61 -9.39 -8.89
CA PRO A 465 -22.05 -9.45 -10.21
C PRO A 465 -22.32 -10.87 -10.74
N GLU A 466 -22.95 -10.95 -11.90
CA GLU A 466 -22.95 -12.22 -12.63
C GLU A 466 -21.49 -12.67 -12.74
N PRO A 467 -21.19 -13.97 -12.48
CA PRO A 467 -19.85 -14.48 -12.68
C PRO A 467 -19.43 -14.12 -14.10
N ALA A 468 -18.30 -13.45 -14.25
CA ALA A 468 -17.79 -13.01 -15.53
C ALA A 468 -17.82 -14.19 -16.49
N ARG A 469 -18.68 -14.13 -17.51
CA ARG A 469 -18.80 -15.19 -18.52
C ARG A 469 -17.43 -15.32 -19.17
N PRO A 470 -16.77 -16.49 -19.10
CA PRO A 470 -15.51 -16.73 -19.79
C PRO A 470 -15.81 -16.86 -21.29
N GLY A 471 -15.91 -15.75 -22.01
CA GLY A 471 -16.40 -15.86 -23.38
C GLY A 471 -15.89 -14.85 -24.40
N ARG A 472 -15.50 -13.65 -24.01
CA ARG A 472 -15.14 -12.66 -25.04
C ARG A 472 -13.66 -12.69 -25.45
N PHE A 473 -12.77 -13.20 -24.63
CA PHE A 473 -11.34 -13.30 -24.98
C PHE A 473 -11.03 -14.52 -25.89
N ARG A 474 -11.78 -15.62 -25.80
CA ARG A 474 -11.63 -16.76 -26.71
C ARG A 474 -12.12 -16.50 -28.12
N GLU A 475 -13.09 -15.61 -28.28
CA GLU A 475 -13.61 -15.25 -29.63
C GLU A 475 -12.68 -14.29 -30.36
N ALA A 476 -12.00 -13.39 -29.64
CA ALA A 476 -10.98 -12.51 -30.22
C ALA A 476 -9.73 -13.29 -30.71
N LEU A 477 -9.30 -14.30 -29.96
CA LEU A 477 -8.16 -15.15 -30.36
C LEU A 477 -8.50 -16.07 -31.55
N ARG A 478 -9.75 -16.53 -31.70
CA ARG A 478 -10.16 -17.29 -32.90
C ARG A 478 -10.23 -16.46 -34.17
N ARG A 479 -10.46 -15.15 -34.06
CA ARG A 479 -10.44 -14.22 -35.23
C ARG A 479 -9.03 -13.87 -35.69
N ILE A 480 -8.03 -14.00 -34.83
CA ILE A 480 -6.62 -13.70 -35.16
C ILE A 480 -5.92 -14.94 -35.75
N SER A 481 -6.30 -16.14 -35.36
CA SER A 481 -5.73 -17.40 -35.87
C SER A 481 -6.40 -17.96 -37.13
N GLY A 482 -7.42 -17.29 -37.66
CA GLY A 482 -8.21 -17.73 -38.84
C GLY A 482 -7.88 -17.06 -40.16
N ARG A 483 -6.74 -16.37 -40.26
CA ARG A 483 -6.27 -15.83 -41.55
C ARG A 483 -4.87 -16.37 -41.87
N SER A 484 -4.82 -17.59 -42.33
CA SER A 484 -3.79 -18.13 -43.23
C SER A 484 -4.26 -19.50 -43.69
N ALA A 485 -4.96 -19.54 -44.79
CA ALA A 485 -5.00 -20.58 -45.81
C ALA A 485 -5.31 -19.93 -47.15
#